data_f19df49e3ae07b4df323932e3ff366aa
#
_entry.id   f19df49e3ae07b4df323932e3ff366aa
#
_cell.length_a   1.000
_cell.length_b   1.000
_cell.length_c   1.000
_cell.angle_alpha   90.00
_cell.angle_beta   90.00
_cell.angle_gamma   90.00
#
_symmetry.space_group_name_H-M   'P 1'
#
loop_
_entity.id
_entity.type
_entity.pdbx_description
1 polymer ?
#
loop_
_entity_poly.entity_id
_entity_poly.type
_entity_poly.pdbx_seq_one_letter_code
_entity_poly.pdbx_strand_id
1 'polypeptide(L)'
;MLSDGSWALQHAARDIGAMGSYEKPDEVDTDRKAVEHRTPAGKLVLAIPIAGFDRGTSYSGYDVFALGKSWTHVGYLLAGEDNGAACSDGEVMPCISNLGEVTFAPDDKSDMPKLVVNFSGTTISAPGKTRELGAADAATYVYDASKKAYESQ
;
A
#
# COMPACT_ATOMS: atom_id res chain seq x y z
N MET A 1 5.15 23.97 9.86
CA MET A 1 6.09 24.69 10.75
C MET A 1 5.52 26.08 10.95
N LEU A 2 5.48 26.55 12.18
CA LEU A 2 5.07 27.93 12.48
C LEU A 2 6.19 28.91 12.09
N SER A 3 5.86 30.19 12.02
CA SER A 3 6.81 31.26 11.64
C SER A 3 8.02 31.40 12.58
N ASP A 4 7.90 30.92 13.82
CA ASP A 4 8.96 30.89 14.84
C ASP A 4 9.82 29.60 14.81
N GLY A 5 9.59 28.72 13.84
CA GLY A 5 10.29 27.44 13.73
C GLY A 5 9.75 26.32 14.60
N SER A 6 8.70 26.56 15.38
CA SER A 6 8.05 25.53 16.20
C SER A 6 7.09 24.68 15.37
N TRP A 7 6.70 23.52 15.95
CA TRP A 7 5.69 22.62 15.38
C TRP A 7 4.38 22.77 16.14
N ALA A 8 3.28 22.83 15.40
CA ALA A 8 1.94 22.75 15.96
C ALA A 8 1.19 21.58 15.36
N LEU A 9 0.49 20.83 16.22
CA LEU A 9 -0.42 19.79 15.78
C LEU A 9 -1.59 20.44 15.03
N GLN A 10 -1.71 20.14 13.74
CA GLN A 10 -2.80 20.69 12.90
C GLN A 10 -4.01 19.75 12.92
N HIS A 11 -3.76 18.45 12.79
CA HIS A 11 -4.81 17.43 12.74
C HIS A 11 -4.34 16.17 13.44
N ALA A 12 -5.26 15.54 14.17
CA ALA A 12 -5.06 14.21 14.74
C ALA A 12 -6.35 13.40 14.59
N ALA A 13 -6.24 12.17 14.14
CA ALA A 13 -7.27 11.15 14.25
C ALA A 13 -6.78 10.10 15.26
N ARG A 14 -7.61 9.80 16.26
CA ARG A 14 -7.25 8.82 17.30
C ARG A 14 -7.66 7.41 16.94
N ASP A 15 -8.65 7.30 16.06
CA ASP A 15 -9.15 6.06 15.53
C ASP A 15 -9.38 6.25 14.03
N ILE A 16 -8.56 5.58 13.22
CA ILE A 16 -8.61 5.64 11.76
C ILE A 16 -9.11 4.31 11.17
N GLY A 17 -9.61 3.42 12.01
CA GLY A 17 -10.09 2.10 11.65
C GLY A 17 -9.14 0.97 12.09
N ALA A 18 -9.63 -0.26 12.01
CA ALA A 18 -8.82 -1.44 12.22
C ALA A 18 -8.00 -1.72 10.96
N MET A 19 -6.69 -1.87 11.14
CA MET A 19 -5.77 -2.32 10.11
C MET A 19 -5.43 -3.78 10.38
N GLY A 20 -5.32 -4.59 9.30
CA GLY A 20 -4.96 -5.99 9.41
C GLY A 20 -6.11 -6.98 9.53
N SER A 21 -5.76 -8.25 9.65
CA SER A 21 -6.69 -9.36 9.80
C SER A 21 -7.09 -9.60 11.26
N TYR A 22 -8.17 -10.33 11.46
CA TYR A 22 -8.91 -10.53 12.71
C TYR A 22 -8.09 -10.88 13.97
N GLU A 23 -6.94 -11.54 13.84
CA GLU A 23 -6.13 -11.96 14.99
C GLU A 23 -4.72 -11.36 15.03
N LYS A 24 -4.30 -10.71 13.94
CA LYS A 24 -2.99 -10.07 13.80
C LYS A 24 -3.16 -8.79 13.01
N PRO A 25 -3.25 -7.64 13.69
CA PRO A 25 -3.27 -6.37 13.00
C PRO A 25 -1.96 -6.19 12.21
N ASP A 26 -2.06 -5.58 11.04
CA ASP A 26 -0.88 -5.14 10.32
C ASP A 26 -0.13 -4.10 11.14
N GLU A 27 1.17 -4.16 11.09
CA GLU A 27 2.04 -3.20 11.77
C GLU A 27 2.57 -2.19 10.75
N VAL A 28 2.79 -0.96 11.21
CA VAL A 28 3.50 0.03 10.40
C VAL A 28 4.91 -0.48 10.13
N ASP A 29 5.24 -0.62 8.84
CA ASP A 29 6.58 -1.00 8.42
C ASP A 29 7.50 0.23 8.52
N THR A 30 8.30 0.27 9.57
CA THR A 30 9.22 1.39 9.84
C THR A 30 10.48 1.37 9.01
N ASP A 31 10.77 0.27 8.30
CA ASP A 31 11.93 0.15 7.41
C ASP A 31 11.66 0.78 6.04
N ARG A 32 10.39 0.94 5.67
CA ARG A 32 9.96 1.64 4.47
C ARG A 32 9.45 3.05 4.79
N LYS A 33 9.57 3.94 3.82
CA LYS A 33 9.12 5.33 3.99
C LYS A 33 7.68 5.48 3.54
N ALA A 34 6.90 6.24 4.32
CA ALA A 34 5.61 6.75 3.85
C ALA A 34 5.81 7.68 2.65
N VAL A 35 4.88 7.62 1.72
CA VAL A 35 4.89 8.44 0.50
C VAL A 35 3.71 9.40 0.54
N GLU A 36 3.97 10.67 0.25
CA GLU A 36 2.93 11.70 0.27
C GLU A 36 2.75 12.35 -1.11
N HIS A 37 1.53 12.82 -1.35
CA HIS A 37 1.17 13.61 -2.53
C HIS A 37 0.20 14.73 -2.14
N ARG A 38 0.46 15.93 -2.68
CA ARG A 38 -0.48 17.05 -2.59
C ARG A 38 -1.23 17.19 -3.91
N THR A 39 -2.55 17.12 -3.82
CA THR A 39 -3.39 17.30 -5.00
C THR A 39 -3.43 18.79 -5.42
N PRO A 40 -3.81 19.09 -6.68
CA PRO A 40 -4.03 20.48 -7.12
C PRO A 40 -5.01 21.27 -6.24
N ALA A 41 -6.04 20.61 -5.69
CA ALA A 41 -6.99 21.22 -4.75
C ALA A 41 -6.43 21.34 -3.31
N GLY A 42 -5.16 20.98 -3.08
CA GLY A 42 -4.48 21.13 -1.78
C GLY A 42 -4.75 20.04 -0.77
N LYS A 43 -5.42 18.94 -1.14
CA LYS A 43 -5.55 17.76 -0.26
C LYS A 43 -4.19 17.07 -0.13
N LEU A 44 -3.93 16.50 1.03
CA LEU A 44 -2.78 15.62 1.25
C LEU A 44 -3.24 14.17 1.18
N VAL A 45 -2.61 13.36 0.33
CA VAL A 45 -2.76 11.91 0.27
C VAL A 45 -1.49 11.29 0.82
N LEU A 46 -1.61 10.35 1.75
CA LEU A 46 -0.51 9.71 2.45
C LEU A 46 -0.65 8.20 2.33
N ALA A 47 0.35 7.52 1.80
CA ALA A 47 0.45 6.07 1.78
C ALA A 47 1.47 5.64 2.84
N ILE A 48 1.01 4.93 3.86
CA ILE A 48 1.81 4.44 4.99
C ILE A 48 2.12 2.98 4.74
N PRO A 49 3.40 2.57 4.66
CA PRO A 49 3.75 1.17 4.48
C PRO A 49 3.38 0.37 5.72
N ILE A 50 2.81 -0.80 5.50
CA ILE A 50 2.43 -1.76 6.52
C ILE A 50 2.93 -3.15 6.17
N ALA A 51 3.09 -3.99 7.17
CA ALA A 51 3.47 -5.38 7.07
C ALA A 51 2.54 -6.25 7.90
N GLY A 52 2.26 -7.43 7.41
CA GLY A 52 1.47 -8.44 8.10
C GLY A 52 2.04 -9.83 7.87
N PHE A 53 1.55 -10.80 8.65
CA PHE A 53 1.95 -12.21 8.51
C PHE A 53 0.75 -13.11 8.74
N ASP A 54 0.49 -14.00 7.79
CA ASP A 54 -0.54 -15.03 7.92
C ASP A 54 -0.09 -16.35 7.30
N ARG A 55 -0.26 -17.45 8.04
CA ARG A 55 -0.04 -18.83 7.58
C ARG A 55 1.29 -19.08 6.85
N GLY A 56 2.37 -18.48 7.33
CA GLY A 56 3.70 -18.66 6.74
C GLY A 56 4.01 -17.72 5.57
N THR A 57 3.13 -16.78 5.27
CA THR A 57 3.35 -15.74 4.27
C THR A 57 3.41 -14.37 4.95
N SER A 58 4.47 -13.65 4.69
CA SER A 58 4.58 -12.22 5.02
C SER A 58 3.94 -11.40 3.90
N TYR A 59 3.16 -10.40 4.26
CA TYR A 59 2.54 -9.47 3.33
C TYR A 59 3.08 -8.07 3.54
N SER A 60 3.29 -7.37 2.46
CA SER A 60 3.60 -5.95 2.46
C SER A 60 2.48 -5.17 1.79
N GLY A 61 2.17 -4.01 2.32
CA GLY A 61 1.08 -3.18 1.79
C GLY A 61 1.28 -1.70 2.06
N TYR A 62 0.28 -0.93 1.71
CA TYR A 62 0.14 0.47 2.10
C TYR A 62 -1.30 0.74 2.53
N ASP A 63 -1.46 1.35 3.70
CA ASP A 63 -2.69 2.02 4.05
C ASP A 63 -2.66 3.46 3.53
N VAL A 64 -3.73 3.84 2.86
CA VAL A 64 -3.83 5.16 2.21
C VAL A 64 -4.82 6.02 2.95
N PHE A 65 -4.38 7.23 3.28
CA PHE A 65 -5.16 8.24 3.96
C PHE A 65 -5.24 9.52 3.13
N ALA A 66 -6.38 10.19 3.20
CA ALA A 66 -6.55 11.52 2.64
C ALA A 66 -6.88 12.52 3.76
N LEU A 67 -6.21 13.67 3.75
CA LEU A 67 -6.51 14.79 4.63
C LEU A 67 -7.36 15.81 3.88
N GLY A 68 -8.61 15.91 4.31
CA GLY A 68 -9.51 17.01 3.96
C GLY A 68 -9.73 17.89 5.20
N LYS A 69 -10.96 17.89 5.73
CA LYS A 69 -11.27 18.51 7.04
C LYS A 69 -10.73 17.64 8.20
N SER A 70 -10.61 16.33 7.97
CA SER A 70 -10.03 15.34 8.87
C SER A 70 -9.33 14.27 8.05
N TRP A 71 -8.51 13.46 8.71
CA TRP A 71 -7.96 12.25 8.12
C TRP A 71 -9.06 11.23 7.86
N THR A 72 -9.03 10.61 6.71
CA THR A 72 -9.94 9.52 6.32
C THR A 72 -9.11 8.42 5.69
N HIS A 73 -9.30 7.18 6.11
CA HIS A 73 -8.76 6.02 5.43
C HIS A 73 -9.49 5.85 4.10
N VAL A 74 -8.75 5.76 3.01
CA VAL A 74 -9.29 5.74 1.64
C VAL A 74 -8.86 4.50 0.84
N GLY A 75 -8.15 3.57 1.45
CA GLY A 75 -7.84 2.30 0.80
C GLY A 75 -6.64 1.58 1.38
N TYR A 76 -6.56 0.31 1.03
CA TYR A 76 -5.43 -0.57 1.25
C TYR A 76 -4.89 -1.04 -0.11
N LEU A 77 -3.57 -1.06 -0.25
CA LEU A 77 -2.88 -1.56 -1.44
C LEU A 77 -2.00 -2.74 -1.03
N LEU A 78 -2.22 -3.90 -1.64
CA LEU A 78 -1.25 -4.99 -1.52
C LEU A 78 0.00 -4.62 -2.32
N ALA A 79 1.16 -4.73 -1.70
CA ALA A 79 2.43 -4.33 -2.29
C ALA A 79 3.53 -5.38 -2.12
N GLY A 80 3.17 -6.63 -1.89
CA GLY A 80 4.14 -7.71 -1.89
C GLY A 80 3.79 -8.85 -0.97
N GLU A 81 4.46 -9.96 -1.22
CA GLU A 81 4.34 -11.20 -0.44
C GLU A 81 5.67 -11.97 -0.43
N ASP A 82 5.90 -12.67 0.68
CA ASP A 82 7.01 -13.61 0.84
C ASP A 82 6.49 -14.84 1.57
N ASN A 83 6.51 -15.99 0.90
CA ASN A 83 6.00 -17.26 1.44
C ASN A 83 7.11 -18.16 2.00
N GLY A 84 8.29 -17.61 2.27
CA GLY A 84 9.48 -18.39 2.67
C GLY A 84 9.30 -19.30 3.88
N ALA A 85 8.33 -19.02 4.77
CA ALA A 85 8.02 -19.87 5.91
C ALA A 85 7.00 -21.00 5.61
N ALA A 86 6.37 -20.99 4.41
CA ALA A 86 5.35 -21.97 4.03
C ALA A 86 5.66 -22.71 2.73
N CYS A 87 6.71 -22.31 2.01
CA CYS A 87 7.07 -22.89 0.72
C CYS A 87 8.08 -24.04 0.87
N SER A 88 8.20 -24.84 -0.18
CA SER A 88 9.25 -25.86 -0.34
C SER A 88 9.75 -25.86 -1.78
N ASP A 89 11.07 -25.90 -1.96
CA ASP A 89 11.67 -25.97 -3.28
C ASP A 89 11.28 -27.27 -4.00
N GLY A 90 10.85 -27.14 -5.26
CA GLY A 90 10.47 -28.26 -6.11
C GLY A 90 9.05 -28.78 -5.92
N GLU A 91 8.24 -28.14 -5.06
CA GLU A 91 6.85 -28.51 -4.82
C GLU A 91 5.85 -27.61 -5.59
N VAL A 92 4.55 -27.93 -5.43
CA VAL A 92 3.45 -27.20 -6.06
C VAL A 92 3.44 -25.71 -5.66
N MET A 93 3.93 -25.41 -4.46
CA MET A 93 4.07 -24.05 -3.94
C MET A 93 5.57 -23.68 -3.83
N PRO A 94 6.18 -23.17 -4.91
CA PRO A 94 7.56 -22.73 -4.87
C PRO A 94 7.74 -21.47 -4.00
N CYS A 95 8.96 -21.24 -3.54
CA CYS A 95 9.28 -20.06 -2.75
C CYS A 95 9.26 -18.81 -3.66
N ILE A 96 8.57 -17.78 -3.18
CA ILE A 96 8.51 -16.47 -3.84
C ILE A 96 8.79 -15.36 -2.81
N SER A 97 9.36 -14.28 -3.31
CA SER A 97 9.52 -13.05 -2.56
C SER A 97 9.42 -11.87 -3.53
N ASN A 98 8.48 -10.97 -3.27
CA ASN A 98 8.32 -9.77 -4.05
C ASN A 98 7.95 -8.57 -3.18
N LEU A 99 8.26 -7.38 -3.70
CA LEU A 99 7.96 -6.11 -3.06
C LEU A 99 7.59 -5.09 -4.11
N GLY A 100 6.56 -4.30 -3.81
CA GLY A 100 6.07 -3.21 -4.64
C GLY A 100 6.26 -1.86 -3.97
N GLU A 101 6.65 -0.89 -4.77
CA GLU A 101 6.75 0.51 -4.37
C GLU A 101 5.59 1.31 -4.97
N VAL A 102 4.91 2.10 -4.12
CA VAL A 102 3.81 2.95 -4.58
C VAL A 102 4.34 4.27 -5.13
N THR A 103 3.74 4.69 -6.23
CA THR A 103 3.94 6.01 -6.83
C THR A 103 2.59 6.66 -7.13
N PHE A 104 2.57 7.99 -7.16
CA PHE A 104 1.39 8.76 -7.50
C PHE A 104 1.45 9.21 -8.96
N ALA A 105 0.38 8.97 -9.71
CA ALA A 105 0.22 9.42 -11.09
C ALA A 105 -1.02 10.32 -11.22
N PRO A 106 -1.03 11.30 -12.12
CA PRO A 106 -2.21 12.11 -12.37
C PRO A 106 -3.42 11.27 -12.80
N ASP A 107 -4.61 11.71 -12.40
CA ASP A 107 -5.87 11.21 -12.93
C ASP A 107 -6.66 12.37 -13.55
N ASP A 108 -6.86 12.33 -14.87
CA ASP A 108 -7.56 13.39 -15.59
C ASP A 108 -9.06 13.51 -15.21
N LYS A 109 -9.59 12.50 -14.51
CA LYS A 109 -11.00 12.42 -14.11
C LYS A 109 -11.24 12.79 -12.65
N SER A 110 -10.18 12.95 -11.87
CA SER A 110 -10.27 13.14 -10.42
C SER A 110 -9.15 14.05 -9.92
N ASP A 111 -9.44 14.86 -8.88
CA ASP A 111 -8.41 15.56 -8.11
C ASP A 111 -7.54 14.57 -7.30
N MET A 112 -8.05 13.37 -7.02
CA MET A 112 -7.28 12.33 -6.35
C MET A 112 -6.38 11.62 -7.38
N PRO A 113 -5.07 11.43 -7.07
CA PRO A 113 -4.14 10.78 -8.00
C PRO A 113 -4.50 9.30 -8.17
N LYS A 114 -4.04 8.69 -9.26
CA LYS A 114 -3.90 7.23 -9.35
C LYS A 114 -2.73 6.79 -8.47
N LEU A 115 -2.85 5.62 -7.89
CA LEU A 115 -1.77 4.95 -7.18
C LEU A 115 -1.28 3.79 -8.05
N VAL A 116 0.01 3.75 -8.30
CA VAL A 116 0.64 2.69 -9.09
C VAL A 116 1.64 1.98 -8.21
N VAL A 117 1.44 0.67 -8.03
CA VAL A 117 2.38 -0.19 -7.31
C VAL A 117 3.25 -0.91 -8.34
N ASN A 118 4.54 -0.61 -8.33
CA ASN A 118 5.53 -1.21 -9.21
C ASN A 118 6.24 -2.33 -8.47
N PHE A 119 6.07 -3.57 -8.94
CA PHE A 119 6.61 -4.75 -8.28
C PHE A 119 7.99 -5.13 -8.79
N SER A 120 8.80 -5.73 -7.91
CA SER A 120 10.04 -6.44 -8.20
C SER A 120 10.11 -7.74 -7.42
N GLY A 121 10.94 -8.69 -7.86
CA GLY A 121 11.05 -10.02 -7.25
C GLY A 121 10.28 -11.07 -8.01
N THR A 122 9.85 -12.14 -7.35
CA THR A 122 9.28 -13.33 -8.00
C THR A 122 7.82 -13.57 -7.61
N THR A 123 7.08 -14.19 -8.52
CA THR A 123 5.72 -14.69 -8.27
C THR A 123 5.53 -16.08 -8.85
N ILE A 124 4.48 -16.78 -8.43
CA ILE A 124 4.11 -18.09 -8.98
C ILE A 124 3.48 -17.89 -10.35
N SER A 125 4.03 -18.54 -11.39
CA SER A 125 3.50 -18.51 -12.76
C SER A 125 2.65 -19.74 -13.09
N ALA A 126 2.96 -20.88 -12.46
CA ALA A 126 2.24 -22.15 -12.56
C ALA A 126 2.65 -23.05 -11.38
N PRO A 127 1.96 -24.15 -11.10
CA PRO A 127 2.40 -25.11 -10.08
C PRO A 127 3.88 -25.50 -10.25
N GLY A 128 4.67 -25.30 -9.21
CA GLY A 128 6.12 -25.57 -9.21
C GLY A 128 6.98 -24.61 -10.04
N LYS A 129 6.43 -23.48 -10.53
CA LYS A 129 7.16 -22.53 -11.38
C LYS A 129 7.01 -21.12 -10.89
N THR A 130 8.10 -20.40 -10.88
CA THR A 130 8.13 -18.95 -10.63
C THR A 130 8.45 -18.18 -11.89
N ARG A 131 8.19 -16.87 -11.86
CA ARG A 131 8.70 -15.89 -12.82
C ARG A 131 9.04 -14.60 -12.12
N GLU A 132 9.92 -13.83 -12.73
CA GLU A 132 10.19 -12.47 -12.30
C GLU A 132 8.99 -11.55 -12.59
N LEU A 133 8.76 -10.62 -11.67
CA LEU A 133 7.84 -9.50 -11.85
C LEU A 133 8.56 -8.34 -12.56
N GLY A 134 7.82 -7.60 -13.36
CA GLY A 134 8.34 -6.47 -14.11
C GLY A 134 7.30 -5.37 -14.33
N ALA A 135 7.60 -4.42 -15.19
CA ALA A 135 6.74 -3.25 -15.44
C ALA A 135 5.30 -3.60 -15.88
N ALA A 136 5.12 -4.76 -16.55
CA ALA A 136 3.79 -5.23 -16.98
C ALA A 136 2.92 -5.74 -15.81
N ASP A 137 3.51 -5.98 -14.66
CA ASP A 137 2.83 -6.47 -13.46
C ASP A 137 2.41 -5.34 -12.51
N ALA A 138 2.64 -4.10 -12.88
CA ALA A 138 2.26 -2.95 -12.07
C ALA A 138 0.74 -2.94 -11.82
N ALA A 139 0.35 -2.80 -10.56
CA ALA A 139 -1.06 -2.65 -10.19
C ALA A 139 -1.43 -1.17 -10.13
N THR A 140 -2.57 -0.82 -10.72
CA THR A 140 -3.09 0.55 -10.70
C THR A 140 -4.36 0.60 -9.87
N TYR A 141 -4.43 1.58 -8.99
CA TYR A 141 -5.61 1.87 -8.17
C TYR A 141 -6.14 3.26 -8.49
N VAL A 142 -7.45 3.36 -8.65
CA VAL A 142 -8.15 4.61 -8.98
C VAL A 142 -9.14 4.94 -7.88
N TYR A 143 -9.25 6.22 -7.54
CA TYR A 143 -10.18 6.67 -6.52
C TYR A 143 -11.62 6.65 -7.03
N ASP A 144 -12.48 5.84 -6.39
CA ASP A 144 -13.91 5.85 -6.61
C ASP A 144 -14.58 6.84 -5.65
N ALA A 145 -15.07 7.94 -6.19
CA ALA A 145 -15.72 8.99 -5.40
C ALA A 145 -17.04 8.53 -4.76
N SER A 146 -17.72 7.52 -5.31
CA SER A 146 -18.98 6.99 -4.75
C SER A 146 -18.71 6.13 -3.52
N LYS A 147 -17.64 5.36 -3.53
CA LYS A 147 -17.19 4.53 -2.40
C LYS A 147 -16.28 5.28 -1.44
N LYS A 148 -15.74 6.42 -1.88
CA LYS A 148 -14.69 7.20 -1.18
C LYS A 148 -13.45 6.38 -0.88
N ALA A 149 -13.07 5.50 -1.80
CA ALA A 149 -11.97 4.56 -1.64
C ALA A 149 -11.24 4.32 -2.95
N TYR A 150 -9.98 3.87 -2.85
CA TYR A 150 -9.23 3.37 -3.98
C TYR A 150 -9.63 1.93 -4.32
N GLU A 151 -9.81 1.67 -5.62
CA GLU A 151 -10.15 0.35 -6.18
C GLU A 151 -9.11 -0.04 -7.21
N SER A 152 -8.74 -1.33 -7.25
CA SER A 152 -7.85 -1.87 -8.30
C SER A 152 -8.54 -1.85 -9.68
N GLN A 153 -7.80 -1.53 -10.71
CA GLN A 153 -8.23 -1.61 -12.11
C GLN A 153 -7.84 -2.95 -12.75
#